data_27c3b0fec6fc73dc1345d9bfb2c83361
#
_entry.id   27c3b0fec6fc73dc1345d9bfb2c83361
#
_cell.length_a   1.000
_cell.length_b   1.000
_cell.length_c   1.000
_cell.angle_alpha   90.00
_cell.angle_beta   90.00
_cell.angle_gamma   90.00
#
_symmetry.space_group_name_H-M   'P 1'
#
loop_
_entity.id
_entity.type
_entity.pdbx_description
1 polymer ?
#
loop_
_entity_poly.entity_id
_entity_poly.type
_entity_poly.pdbx_seq_one_letter_code
_entity_poly.pdbx_strand_id
1 'polypeptide(L)'
;MSSGLHRFALPVILLLSAAPAFAQTKDHAPTSLESARQMAQDRPGTESWTYAQPRSRFASYRTLIIEPTAVYQGPDAQFDGIEPADRAKYAAMITQELRSEMAKSFPTPARAQADTLRLRVTIIGANKTKGGIATATRVTPLGFATSALKSAMGKTGSFTGSLLYAVELYDARSNELLLAAVRRRTPDPLDVPATLSTTDTVKAIAREFADGARKRLQELTGAP
;
A
#
# COMPACT_ATOMS: atom_id res chain seq x y z
N MET A 1 58.06 10.48 -53.75
CA MET A 1 56.59 10.28 -53.90
C MET A 1 56.13 9.38 -52.76
N SER A 2 55.62 9.95 -51.74
CA SER A 2 55.24 9.21 -50.57
C SER A 2 53.78 9.54 -50.25
N SER A 3 52.88 8.56 -50.41
CA SER A 3 51.44 8.67 -50.17
C SER A 3 51.12 8.41 -48.72
N GLY A 4 50.69 9.47 -48.00
CA GLY A 4 50.20 9.35 -46.62
C GLY A 4 48.75 8.85 -46.60
N LEU A 5 48.52 7.70 -45.99
CA LEU A 5 47.17 7.20 -45.66
C LEU A 5 46.68 7.87 -44.39
N HIS A 6 45.68 8.73 -44.50
CA HIS A 6 44.96 9.26 -43.32
C HIS A 6 43.90 8.26 -42.92
N ARG A 7 44.10 7.62 -41.75
CA ARG A 7 43.10 6.80 -41.08
C ARG A 7 42.13 7.70 -40.31
N PHE A 8 40.91 7.85 -40.83
CA PHE A 8 39.82 8.45 -40.10
C PHE A 8 39.32 7.45 -39.04
N ALA A 9 39.54 7.75 -37.75
CA ALA A 9 38.93 7.05 -36.65
C ALA A 9 37.55 7.69 -36.40
N LEU A 10 36.47 6.96 -36.64
CA LEU A 10 35.13 7.35 -36.23
C LEU A 10 34.98 7.12 -34.71
N PRO A 11 34.51 8.11 -33.91
CA PRO A 11 34.18 7.87 -32.53
C PRO A 11 32.84 7.12 -32.45
N VAL A 12 32.85 5.93 -31.87
CA VAL A 12 31.65 5.18 -31.48
C VAL A 12 31.06 5.89 -30.27
N ILE A 13 29.98 6.65 -30.46
CA ILE A 13 29.19 7.24 -29.40
C ILE A 13 28.34 6.10 -28.80
N LEU A 14 28.76 5.59 -27.65
CA LEU A 14 27.95 4.68 -26.82
C LEU A 14 26.80 5.50 -26.18
N LEU A 15 25.62 5.41 -26.78
CA LEU A 15 24.38 5.88 -26.16
C LEU A 15 24.06 4.96 -24.99
N LEU A 16 24.49 5.36 -23.75
CA LEU A 16 23.95 4.79 -22.53
C LEU A 16 22.46 5.19 -22.45
N SER A 17 21.57 4.26 -22.79
CA SER A 17 20.16 4.37 -22.47
C SER A 17 20.01 4.25 -20.94
N ALA A 18 19.92 5.38 -20.24
CA ALA A 18 19.51 5.41 -18.85
C ALA A 18 18.05 4.89 -18.80
N ALA A 19 17.85 3.67 -18.31
CA ALA A 19 16.53 3.19 -17.97
C ALA A 19 15.95 4.16 -16.93
N PRO A 20 14.69 4.61 -17.06
CA PRO A 20 14.08 5.45 -16.06
C PRO A 20 14.10 4.70 -14.73
N ALA A 21 14.81 5.23 -13.74
CA ALA A 21 14.68 4.79 -12.38
C ALA A 21 13.23 5.12 -11.96
N PHE A 22 12.39 4.09 -11.83
CA PHE A 22 11.03 4.27 -11.34
C PHE A 22 11.12 4.89 -9.95
N ALA A 23 10.70 6.15 -9.84
CA ALA A 23 10.63 6.84 -8.57
C ALA A 23 9.72 6.04 -7.63
N GLN A 24 10.26 5.68 -6.46
CA GLN A 24 9.49 4.95 -5.44
C GLN A 24 8.66 5.95 -4.65
N THR A 25 7.52 5.51 -4.10
CA THR A 25 6.67 6.34 -3.22
C THR A 25 7.35 6.76 -1.90
N LYS A 26 8.66 6.52 -1.78
CA LYS A 26 9.52 7.08 -0.73
C LYS A 26 9.88 8.55 -0.97
N ASP A 27 9.87 8.98 -2.23
CA ASP A 27 10.29 10.32 -2.62
C ASP A 27 9.09 11.25 -2.85
N HIS A 28 7.93 10.69 -3.18
CA HIS A 28 6.68 11.42 -3.41
C HIS A 28 5.46 10.54 -3.13
N ALA A 29 4.33 11.14 -2.83
CA ALA A 29 3.04 10.42 -2.79
C ALA A 29 2.69 9.89 -4.20
N PRO A 30 1.91 8.80 -4.33
CA PRO A 30 1.54 8.22 -5.62
C PRO A 30 0.90 9.26 -6.54
N THR A 31 1.55 9.53 -7.69
CA THR A 31 1.30 10.73 -8.51
C THR A 31 -0.10 10.82 -9.11
N SER A 32 -0.75 9.69 -9.36
CA SER A 32 -2.11 9.63 -9.95
C SER A 32 -3.24 9.56 -8.90
N LEU A 33 -2.94 9.71 -7.59
CA LEU A 33 -3.98 9.88 -6.58
C LEU A 33 -4.42 11.34 -6.55
N GLU A 34 -5.73 11.58 -6.50
CA GLU A 34 -6.29 12.94 -6.38
C GLU A 34 -5.81 13.64 -5.10
N SER A 35 -5.66 12.88 -4.01
CA SER A 35 -5.17 13.35 -2.71
C SER A 35 -3.67 13.60 -2.62
N ALA A 36 -2.87 13.17 -3.60
CA ALA A 36 -1.40 13.21 -3.54
C ALA A 36 -0.84 14.60 -3.17
N ARG A 37 -1.41 15.66 -3.75
CA ARG A 37 -0.94 17.05 -3.53
C ARG A 37 -1.21 17.57 -2.13
N GLN A 38 -2.15 16.96 -1.39
CA GLN A 38 -2.55 17.38 -0.05
C GLN A 38 -1.81 16.61 1.04
N MET A 39 -1.23 15.45 0.70
CA MET A 39 -0.51 14.62 1.65
C MET A 39 0.90 15.12 1.91
N ALA A 40 1.32 15.09 3.18
CA ALA A 40 2.70 15.29 3.59
C ALA A 40 3.33 13.95 4.00
N GLN A 41 4.63 13.80 3.77
CA GLN A 41 5.36 12.62 4.20
C GLN A 41 5.51 12.61 5.73
N ASP A 42 5.16 11.52 6.39
CA ASP A 42 5.22 11.44 7.86
C ASP A 42 6.66 11.45 8.38
N ARG A 43 7.55 10.79 7.65
CA ARG A 43 9.01 10.76 7.92
C ARG A 43 9.77 10.62 6.61
N PRO A 44 10.87 11.37 6.41
CA PRO A 44 11.69 11.28 5.21
C PRO A 44 12.10 9.84 4.88
N GLY A 45 12.07 9.48 3.60
CA GLY A 45 12.47 8.15 3.11
C GLY A 45 11.52 7.01 3.46
N THR A 46 10.31 7.28 3.96
CA THR A 46 9.28 6.26 4.24
C THR A 46 8.14 6.33 3.23
N GLU A 47 7.53 5.18 2.93
CA GLU A 47 6.28 5.12 2.14
C GLU A 47 5.07 5.37 3.04
N SER A 48 5.08 6.51 3.72
CA SER A 48 4.08 6.91 4.71
C SER A 48 3.74 8.38 4.50
N TRP A 49 2.56 8.62 3.94
CA TRP A 49 2.05 9.93 3.60
C TRP A 49 0.69 10.14 4.23
N THR A 50 0.41 11.34 4.74
CA THR A 50 -0.85 11.62 5.43
C THR A 50 -1.35 13.02 5.11
N TYR A 51 -2.67 13.13 5.00
CA TYR A 51 -3.45 14.35 5.11
C TYR A 51 -4.62 14.08 6.04
N ALA A 52 -4.96 14.99 6.93
CA ALA A 52 -6.14 14.89 7.77
C ALA A 52 -6.69 16.27 8.14
N GLN A 53 -8.00 16.40 8.06
CA GLN A 53 -8.75 17.52 8.63
C GLN A 53 -8.75 17.43 10.18
N PRO A 54 -9.00 18.52 10.91
CA PRO A 54 -9.16 18.52 12.36
C PRO A 54 -10.20 17.49 12.80
N ARG A 55 -9.96 16.83 13.95
CA ARG A 55 -10.86 15.79 14.50
C ARG A 55 -12.33 16.23 14.61
N SER A 56 -12.57 17.49 14.92
CA SER A 56 -13.92 18.07 15.04
C SER A 56 -14.76 17.95 13.77
N ARG A 57 -14.12 17.85 12.60
CA ARG A 57 -14.79 17.68 11.32
C ARG A 57 -15.48 16.31 11.18
N PHE A 58 -15.07 15.32 11.96
CA PHE A 58 -15.59 13.95 11.87
C PHE A 58 -16.77 13.70 12.83
N ALA A 59 -17.00 14.56 13.81
CA ALA A 59 -17.95 14.33 14.89
C ALA A 59 -19.42 14.18 14.46
N SER A 60 -19.79 14.68 13.28
CA SER A 60 -21.18 14.60 12.75
C SER A 60 -21.47 13.35 11.93
N TYR A 61 -20.45 12.60 11.50
CA TYR A 61 -20.66 11.46 10.62
C TYR A 61 -21.10 10.21 11.39
N ARG A 62 -22.06 9.48 10.82
CA ARG A 62 -22.67 8.28 11.43
C ARG A 62 -22.80 7.11 10.46
N THR A 63 -22.76 7.38 9.16
CA THR A 63 -22.96 6.38 8.11
C THR A 63 -21.76 6.34 7.17
N LEU A 64 -21.55 5.20 6.50
CA LEU A 64 -20.38 4.97 5.66
C LEU A 64 -20.75 4.28 4.35
N ILE A 65 -20.33 4.86 3.23
CA ILE A 65 -20.31 4.21 1.92
C ILE A 65 -18.89 3.72 1.65
N ILE A 66 -18.74 2.45 1.27
CA ILE A 66 -17.47 1.84 0.92
C ILE A 66 -17.45 1.58 -0.59
N GLU A 67 -16.59 2.30 -1.31
CA GLU A 67 -16.35 2.05 -2.73
C GLU A 67 -15.65 0.70 -2.93
N PRO A 68 -15.83 0.04 -4.09
CA PRO A 68 -14.99 -1.08 -4.46
C PRO A 68 -13.51 -0.66 -4.44
N THR A 69 -12.65 -1.45 -3.82
CA THR A 69 -11.21 -1.20 -3.78
C THR A 69 -10.65 -1.13 -5.19
N ALA A 70 -9.97 -0.05 -5.52
CA ALA A 70 -9.34 0.15 -6.82
C ALA A 70 -7.94 -0.44 -6.87
N VAL A 71 -7.49 -0.77 -8.09
CA VAL A 71 -6.09 -1.08 -8.39
C VAL A 71 -5.47 0.13 -9.07
N TYR A 72 -4.40 0.64 -8.51
CA TYR A 72 -3.70 1.82 -9.01
C TYR A 72 -3.10 1.59 -10.40
N GLN A 73 -3.29 2.55 -11.30
CA GLN A 73 -2.84 2.50 -12.70
C GLN A 73 -1.76 3.56 -13.01
N GLY A 74 -1.25 4.26 -11.99
CA GLY A 74 -0.22 5.27 -12.18
C GLY A 74 1.13 4.68 -12.59
N PRO A 75 2.03 5.50 -13.16
CA PRO A 75 3.34 5.05 -13.65
C PRO A 75 4.27 4.59 -12.53
N ASP A 76 4.01 4.97 -11.31
CA ASP A 76 4.72 4.62 -10.08
C ASP A 76 4.06 3.46 -9.29
N ALA A 77 3.21 2.66 -9.96
CA ALA A 77 2.63 1.44 -9.39
C ALA A 77 3.72 0.40 -9.06
N GLN A 78 3.57 -0.30 -7.93
CA GLN A 78 4.59 -1.20 -7.39
C GLN A 78 4.08 -2.65 -7.29
N PHE A 79 3.72 -3.25 -8.42
CA PHE A 79 3.24 -4.64 -8.50
C PHE A 79 4.32 -5.59 -9.03
N ASP A 80 5.42 -5.73 -8.29
CA ASP A 80 6.51 -6.59 -8.72
C ASP A 80 6.09 -8.08 -8.74
N GLY A 81 5.99 -8.62 -9.96
CA GLY A 81 5.63 -10.00 -10.21
C GLY A 81 4.20 -10.41 -9.79
N ILE A 82 3.30 -9.47 -9.54
CA ILE A 82 1.88 -9.74 -9.23
C ILE A 82 1.04 -9.59 -10.50
N GLU A 83 0.43 -10.69 -10.93
CA GLU A 83 -0.38 -10.72 -12.14
C GLU A 83 -1.64 -9.85 -12.02
N PRO A 84 -2.14 -9.25 -13.11
CA PRO A 84 -3.34 -8.39 -13.10
C PRO A 84 -4.56 -9.06 -12.49
N ALA A 85 -4.78 -10.36 -12.74
CA ALA A 85 -5.88 -11.13 -12.16
C ALA A 85 -5.79 -11.23 -10.63
N ASP A 86 -4.58 -11.41 -10.09
CA ASP A 86 -4.35 -11.43 -8.64
C ASP A 86 -4.58 -10.05 -8.02
N ARG A 87 -4.19 -8.97 -8.69
CA ARG A 87 -4.46 -7.59 -8.21
C ARG A 87 -5.96 -7.35 -8.04
N ALA A 88 -6.76 -7.75 -9.03
CA ALA A 88 -8.23 -7.64 -8.97
C ALA A 88 -8.82 -8.51 -7.84
N LYS A 89 -8.33 -9.74 -7.67
CA LYS A 89 -8.69 -10.63 -6.57
C LYS A 89 -8.40 -10.00 -5.20
N TYR A 90 -7.22 -9.41 -5.03
CA TYR A 90 -6.84 -8.75 -3.77
C TYR A 90 -7.72 -7.52 -3.49
N ALA A 91 -8.05 -6.74 -4.51
CA ALA A 91 -8.97 -5.62 -4.38
C ALA A 91 -10.37 -6.07 -3.90
N ALA A 92 -10.89 -7.15 -4.49
CA ALA A 92 -12.17 -7.72 -4.06
C ALA A 92 -12.12 -8.23 -2.61
N MET A 93 -11.04 -8.89 -2.19
CA MET A 93 -10.85 -9.36 -0.81
C MET A 93 -10.85 -8.20 0.18
N ILE A 94 -10.11 -7.13 -0.09
CA ILE A 94 -10.06 -5.94 0.78
C ILE A 94 -11.45 -5.30 0.89
N THR A 95 -12.16 -5.17 -0.23
CA THR A 95 -13.53 -4.64 -0.23
C THR A 95 -14.46 -5.47 0.66
N GLN A 96 -14.39 -6.79 0.55
CA GLN A 96 -15.21 -7.71 1.33
C GLN A 96 -14.92 -7.60 2.84
N GLU A 97 -13.64 -7.63 3.25
CA GLU A 97 -13.25 -7.50 4.65
C GLU A 97 -13.66 -6.13 5.23
N LEU A 98 -13.45 -5.04 4.48
CA LEU A 98 -13.88 -3.71 4.89
C LEU A 98 -15.39 -3.63 5.11
N ARG A 99 -16.20 -4.11 4.16
CA ARG A 99 -17.67 -4.09 4.29
C ARG A 99 -18.14 -4.91 5.48
N SER A 100 -17.58 -6.10 5.66
CA SER A 100 -17.92 -6.97 6.78
C SER A 100 -17.57 -6.33 8.13
N GLU A 101 -16.39 -5.73 8.24
CA GLU A 101 -15.92 -5.15 9.50
C GLU A 101 -16.64 -3.83 9.82
N MET A 102 -16.75 -2.93 8.84
CA MET A 102 -17.39 -1.62 9.03
C MET A 102 -18.88 -1.71 9.35
N ALA A 103 -19.58 -2.72 8.83
CA ALA A 103 -21.00 -2.95 9.13
C ALA A 103 -21.30 -3.16 10.60
N LYS A 104 -20.29 -3.50 11.42
CA LYS A 104 -20.43 -3.66 12.87
C LYS A 104 -20.71 -2.34 13.61
N SER A 105 -20.33 -1.19 12.99
CA SER A 105 -20.38 0.11 13.65
C SER A 105 -20.95 1.23 12.78
N PHE A 106 -20.96 1.07 11.46
CA PHE A 106 -21.38 2.10 10.51
C PHE A 106 -22.41 1.54 9.54
N PRO A 107 -23.68 1.93 9.67
CA PRO A 107 -24.69 1.59 8.67
C PRO A 107 -24.31 2.14 7.28
N THR A 108 -24.59 1.37 6.24
CA THR A 108 -24.42 1.82 4.86
C THR A 108 -25.75 2.33 4.32
N PRO A 109 -25.91 3.63 4.04
CA PRO A 109 -27.14 4.19 3.52
C PRO A 109 -27.29 3.89 2.02
N ALA A 110 -28.53 3.86 1.52
CA ALA A 110 -28.81 3.69 0.10
C ALA A 110 -28.33 4.88 -0.75
N ARG A 111 -28.24 6.07 -0.16
CA ARG A 111 -27.77 7.31 -0.78
C ARG A 111 -26.97 8.13 0.23
N ALA A 112 -26.02 8.94 -0.27
CA ALA A 112 -25.25 9.86 0.55
C ALA A 112 -26.16 10.87 1.27
N GLN A 113 -26.02 10.95 2.59
CA GLN A 113 -26.70 11.91 3.49
C GLN A 113 -25.68 12.90 4.06
N ALA A 114 -26.12 13.87 4.85
CA ALA A 114 -25.25 14.90 5.42
C ALA A 114 -24.24 14.33 6.43
N ASP A 115 -24.55 13.17 7.01
CA ASP A 115 -23.71 12.44 7.98
C ASP A 115 -23.00 11.23 7.37
N THR A 116 -22.87 11.18 6.05
CA THR A 116 -22.28 10.04 5.34
C THR A 116 -20.83 10.30 4.96
N LEU A 117 -19.94 9.43 5.43
CA LEU A 117 -18.58 9.30 4.91
C LEU A 117 -18.54 8.40 3.68
N ARG A 118 -17.57 8.63 2.80
CA ARG A 118 -17.24 7.76 1.69
C ARG A 118 -15.79 7.33 1.78
N LEU A 119 -15.58 6.03 1.92
CA LEU A 119 -14.26 5.40 2.00
C LEU A 119 -13.86 4.87 0.64
N ARG A 120 -12.72 5.31 0.15
CA ARG A 120 -12.03 4.79 -1.02
C ARG A 120 -10.70 4.16 -0.60
N VAL A 121 -10.43 2.96 -1.08
CA VAL A 121 -9.14 2.28 -0.91
C VAL A 121 -8.57 1.96 -2.28
N THR A 122 -7.28 2.21 -2.47
CA THR A 122 -6.56 1.93 -3.71
C THR A 122 -5.31 1.12 -3.41
N ILE A 123 -5.16 -0.07 -4.00
CA ILE A 123 -3.93 -0.85 -3.93
C ILE A 123 -2.94 -0.22 -4.91
N ILE A 124 -1.80 0.26 -4.39
CA ILE A 124 -0.73 0.89 -5.18
C ILE A 124 0.34 -0.12 -5.56
N GLY A 125 0.55 -1.13 -4.71
CA GLY A 125 1.55 -2.15 -4.93
C GLY A 125 1.39 -3.35 -4.01
N ALA A 126 1.99 -4.45 -4.42
CA ALA A 126 2.09 -5.67 -3.62
C ALA A 126 3.39 -6.39 -3.96
N ASN A 127 4.07 -6.92 -2.96
CA ASN A 127 5.26 -7.75 -3.14
C ASN A 127 4.92 -9.21 -2.85
N LYS A 128 5.46 -10.10 -3.66
CA LYS A 128 5.29 -11.55 -3.46
C LYS A 128 5.86 -12.01 -2.12
N THR A 129 5.11 -12.88 -1.47
CA THR A 129 5.61 -13.69 -0.35
C THR A 129 6.46 -14.82 -0.93
N LYS A 130 7.70 -14.92 -0.52
CA LYS A 130 8.58 -16.07 -0.81
C LYS A 130 8.30 -17.14 0.24
N GLY A 131 7.20 -17.88 0.06
CA GLY A 131 6.77 -18.95 0.96
C GLY A 131 7.85 -20.01 1.20
N GLY A 132 7.80 -20.67 2.35
CA GLY A 132 8.72 -21.75 2.72
C GLY A 132 10.05 -21.30 3.32
N ILE A 133 10.70 -20.26 2.79
CA ILE A 133 11.99 -19.77 3.31
C ILE A 133 11.80 -19.07 4.66
N ALA A 134 10.75 -18.26 4.79
CA ALA A 134 10.42 -17.58 6.04
C ALA A 134 10.03 -18.57 7.16
N THR A 135 9.38 -19.66 6.81
CA THR A 135 8.96 -20.72 7.75
C THR A 135 10.14 -21.59 8.17
N ALA A 136 11.02 -22.00 7.24
CA ALA A 136 12.17 -22.85 7.54
C ALA A 136 13.19 -22.18 8.48
N THR A 137 13.39 -20.86 8.34
CA THR A 137 14.32 -20.11 9.22
C THR A 137 13.78 -19.87 10.63
N ARG A 138 12.46 -20.01 10.84
CA ARG A 138 11.80 -19.79 12.15
C ARG A 138 11.69 -21.06 12.99
N VAL A 139 11.68 -22.22 12.37
CA VAL A 139 11.44 -23.52 13.05
C VAL A 139 12.72 -24.22 13.50
N THR A 140 13.89 -23.79 13.06
CA THR A 140 15.15 -24.40 13.51
C THR A 140 15.64 -23.76 14.81
N PRO A 141 15.89 -24.55 15.89
CA PRO A 141 16.38 -24.04 17.18
C PRO A 141 17.69 -23.24 17.10
N LEU A 142 18.49 -23.48 16.05
CA LEU A 142 19.74 -22.78 15.77
C LEU A 142 19.56 -21.41 15.08
N GLY A 143 18.37 -21.11 14.52
CA GLY A 143 18.08 -19.86 13.83
C GLY A 143 17.95 -18.65 14.74
N PHE A 144 17.72 -18.85 16.05
CA PHE A 144 17.50 -17.75 17.00
C PHE A 144 18.81 -17.16 17.59
N ALA A 145 19.96 -17.78 17.36
CA ALA A 145 21.18 -17.45 18.08
C ALA A 145 22.24 -16.68 17.27
N THR A 146 22.03 -16.38 16.00
CA THR A 146 23.07 -15.80 15.16
C THR A 146 22.79 -14.37 14.71
N SER A 147 23.87 -13.56 14.64
CA SER A 147 23.87 -12.19 14.09
C SER A 147 23.28 -12.11 12.65
N ALA A 148 23.28 -13.23 11.92
CA ALA A 148 22.65 -13.37 10.62
C ALA A 148 21.12 -13.18 10.69
N LEU A 149 20.47 -13.55 11.80
CA LEU A 149 19.05 -13.33 12.00
C LEU A 149 18.73 -11.83 12.22
N LYS A 150 19.60 -11.10 12.95
CA LYS A 150 19.44 -9.63 13.08
C LYS A 150 19.59 -8.92 11.74
N SER A 151 20.53 -9.36 10.89
CA SER A 151 20.67 -8.85 9.51
C SER A 151 19.52 -9.26 8.61
N ALA A 152 18.94 -10.45 8.79
CA ALA A 152 17.76 -10.89 8.09
C ALA A 152 16.49 -10.15 8.59
N MET A 153 16.40 -9.81 9.87
CA MET A 153 15.28 -9.00 10.42
C MET A 153 15.34 -7.54 9.93
N GLY A 154 16.52 -6.97 9.68
CA GLY A 154 16.67 -5.69 8.98
C GLY A 154 16.29 -5.75 7.48
N LYS A 155 16.26 -6.96 6.90
CA LYS A 155 15.80 -7.26 5.54
C LYS A 155 14.46 -8.01 5.50
N THR A 156 13.70 -8.00 6.58
CA THR A 156 12.44 -8.76 6.74
C THR A 156 11.38 -8.43 5.68
N GLY A 157 11.47 -7.29 5.02
CA GLY A 157 10.65 -6.97 3.86
C GLY A 157 10.92 -7.83 2.61
N SER A 158 12.01 -8.65 2.60
CA SER A 158 12.41 -9.42 1.42
C SER A 158 11.75 -10.81 1.31
N PHE A 159 11.28 -11.40 2.41
CA PHE A 159 10.71 -12.76 2.41
C PHE A 159 9.22 -12.80 2.72
N THR A 160 8.73 -11.82 3.46
CA THR A 160 7.32 -11.66 3.78
C THR A 160 6.71 -10.70 2.76
N GLY A 161 5.58 -11.09 2.16
CA GLY A 161 4.86 -10.22 1.23
C GLY A 161 4.45 -8.90 1.89
N SER A 162 4.16 -7.90 1.10
CA SER A 162 3.68 -6.61 1.59
C SER A 162 2.62 -6.03 0.67
N LEU A 163 1.79 -5.15 1.22
CA LEU A 163 0.79 -4.40 0.48
C LEU A 163 1.03 -2.90 0.69
N LEU A 164 1.14 -2.15 -0.41
CA LEU A 164 1.15 -0.70 -0.43
C LEU A 164 -0.23 -0.23 -0.87
N TYR A 165 -0.90 0.58 -0.07
CA TYR A 165 -2.24 1.06 -0.36
C TYR A 165 -2.45 2.50 0.08
N ALA A 166 -3.39 3.17 -0.59
CA ALA A 166 -3.97 4.43 -0.16
C ALA A 166 -5.34 4.22 0.44
N VAL A 167 -5.65 5.02 1.46
CA VAL A 167 -6.97 5.19 2.06
C VAL A 167 -7.36 6.64 1.93
N GLU A 168 -8.53 6.90 1.39
CA GLU A 168 -9.08 8.24 1.27
C GLU A 168 -10.49 8.27 1.84
N LEU A 169 -10.77 9.24 2.68
CA LEU A 169 -12.05 9.43 3.33
C LEU A 169 -12.61 10.80 2.96
N TYR A 170 -13.79 10.80 2.38
CA TYR A 170 -14.48 11.99 1.88
C TYR A 170 -15.79 12.21 2.61
N ASP A 171 -16.24 13.45 2.68
CA ASP A 171 -17.66 13.75 2.80
C ASP A 171 -18.36 13.24 1.55
N ALA A 172 -19.40 12.39 1.72
CA ALA A 172 -20.03 11.71 0.59
C ALA A 172 -20.88 12.63 -0.29
N ARG A 173 -21.29 13.80 0.19
CA ARG A 173 -22.11 14.77 -0.53
C ARG A 173 -21.28 15.82 -1.25
N SER A 174 -20.35 16.43 -0.53
CA SER A 174 -19.54 17.53 -1.07
C SER A 174 -18.31 17.06 -1.83
N ASN A 175 -17.92 15.78 -1.66
CA ASN A 175 -16.66 15.23 -2.16
C ASN A 175 -15.41 15.89 -1.55
N GLU A 176 -15.56 16.58 -0.41
CA GLU A 176 -14.44 17.15 0.32
C GLU A 176 -13.56 16.04 0.90
N LEU A 177 -12.26 16.11 0.67
CA LEU A 177 -11.29 15.18 1.28
C LEU A 177 -11.13 15.52 2.77
N LEU A 178 -11.40 14.55 3.63
CA LEU A 178 -11.27 14.68 5.08
C LEU A 178 -10.01 14.01 5.62
N LEU A 179 -9.61 12.88 5.03
CA LEU A 179 -8.40 12.16 5.39
C LEU A 179 -7.86 11.43 4.16
N ALA A 180 -6.55 11.42 4.02
CA ALA A 180 -5.85 10.54 3.09
C ALA A 180 -4.61 9.97 3.77
N ALA A 181 -4.29 8.70 3.48
CA ALA A 181 -3.07 8.07 3.95
C ALA A 181 -2.56 7.05 2.94
N VAL A 182 -1.25 7.05 2.72
CA VAL A 182 -0.54 5.97 1.99
C VAL A 182 0.28 5.20 3.00
N ARG A 183 0.18 3.88 2.98
CA ARG A 183 0.88 2.99 3.92
C ARG A 183 1.33 1.71 3.22
N ARG A 184 2.55 1.29 3.60
CA ARG A 184 2.99 -0.09 3.33
C ARG A 184 2.79 -0.93 4.59
N ARG A 185 2.18 -2.10 4.42
CA ARG A 185 1.98 -3.07 5.50
C ARG A 185 2.55 -4.43 5.12
N THR A 186 3.12 -5.09 6.12
CA THR A 186 3.47 -6.51 6.12
C THR A 186 2.63 -7.19 7.19
N PRO A 187 2.27 -8.46 7.07
CA PRO A 187 1.56 -9.19 8.12
C PRO A 187 2.44 -9.30 9.37
N ASP A 188 1.81 -9.60 10.49
CA ASP A 188 2.55 -9.92 11.72
C ASP A 188 3.54 -11.06 11.44
N PRO A 189 4.82 -10.89 11.77
CA PRO A 189 5.82 -11.95 11.63
C PRO A 189 5.50 -13.23 12.39
N LEU A 190 4.68 -13.17 13.42
CA LEU A 190 4.25 -14.33 14.23
C LEU A 190 3.03 -15.04 13.64
N ASP A 191 2.32 -14.41 12.69
CA ASP A 191 1.25 -15.07 11.94
C ASP A 191 1.84 -15.94 10.83
N VAL A 192 2.22 -17.17 11.20
CA VAL A 192 2.82 -18.14 10.28
C VAL A 192 1.90 -18.43 9.07
N PRO A 193 0.58 -18.65 9.22
CA PRO A 193 -0.33 -18.81 8.10
C PRO A 193 -0.27 -17.64 7.11
N ALA A 194 -0.20 -16.40 7.60
CA ALA A 194 -0.12 -15.20 6.76
C ALA A 194 1.15 -15.13 5.89
N THR A 195 2.15 -15.96 6.17
CA THR A 195 3.44 -15.96 5.45
C THR A 195 3.60 -17.11 4.46
N LEU A 196 2.57 -17.94 4.26
CA LEU A 196 2.65 -19.12 3.39
C LEU A 196 2.49 -18.76 1.91
N SER A 197 1.61 -17.81 1.60
CA SER A 197 1.40 -17.34 0.22
C SER A 197 1.11 -15.84 0.17
N THR A 198 1.23 -15.25 -1.00
CA THR A 198 0.85 -13.83 -1.20
C THR A 198 -0.63 -13.59 -0.92
N THR A 199 -1.50 -14.56 -1.25
CA THR A 199 -2.93 -14.48 -0.95
C THR A 199 -3.19 -14.46 0.56
N ASP A 200 -2.54 -15.32 1.34
CA ASP A 200 -2.69 -15.36 2.80
C ASP A 200 -2.15 -14.08 3.44
N THR A 201 -1.01 -13.58 2.95
CA THR A 201 -0.45 -12.28 3.33
C THR A 201 -1.46 -11.15 3.13
N VAL A 202 -2.04 -11.03 1.94
CA VAL A 202 -3.03 -9.97 1.63
C VAL A 202 -4.27 -10.12 2.50
N LYS A 203 -4.75 -11.35 2.73
CA LYS A 203 -5.92 -11.62 3.58
C LYS A 203 -5.68 -11.19 5.03
N ALA A 204 -4.52 -11.50 5.60
CA ALA A 204 -4.15 -11.08 6.95
C ALA A 204 -4.09 -9.55 7.06
N ILE A 205 -3.38 -8.89 6.12
CA ILE A 205 -3.29 -7.43 6.07
C ILE A 205 -4.67 -6.79 5.91
N ALA A 206 -5.56 -7.35 5.07
CA ALA A 206 -6.90 -6.83 4.86
C ALA A 206 -7.75 -6.86 6.15
N ARG A 207 -7.67 -7.95 6.93
CA ARG A 207 -8.36 -8.08 8.22
C ARG A 207 -7.85 -7.08 9.26
N GLU A 208 -6.54 -7.02 9.44
CA GLU A 208 -5.91 -6.07 10.38
C GLU A 208 -6.23 -4.63 10.00
N PHE A 209 -6.19 -4.33 8.70
CA PHE A 209 -6.53 -3.02 8.18
C PHE A 209 -8.01 -2.68 8.45
N ALA A 210 -8.93 -3.58 8.15
CA ALA A 210 -10.37 -3.35 8.32
C ALA A 210 -10.73 -3.11 9.79
N ASP A 211 -10.22 -3.93 10.72
CA ASP A 211 -10.41 -3.74 12.17
C ASP A 211 -9.80 -2.43 12.66
N GLY A 212 -8.56 -2.14 12.28
CA GLY A 212 -7.89 -0.89 12.65
C GLY A 212 -8.60 0.35 12.08
N ALA A 213 -9.09 0.28 10.86
CA ALA A 213 -9.84 1.36 10.24
C ALA A 213 -11.20 1.60 10.93
N ARG A 214 -11.93 0.53 11.31
CA ARG A 214 -13.16 0.65 12.08
C ARG A 214 -12.91 1.34 13.41
N LYS A 215 -11.96 0.86 14.20
CA LYS A 215 -11.59 1.47 15.50
C LYS A 215 -11.21 2.95 15.33
N ARG A 216 -10.42 3.25 14.31
CA ARG A 216 -10.01 4.64 14.05
C ARG A 216 -11.19 5.54 13.67
N LEU A 217 -12.12 5.05 12.85
CA LEU A 217 -13.34 5.79 12.51
C LEU A 217 -14.24 6.01 13.72
N GLN A 218 -14.40 5.00 14.60
CA GLN A 218 -15.13 5.16 15.85
C GLN A 218 -14.49 6.25 16.74
N GLU A 219 -13.18 6.25 16.88
CA GLU A 219 -12.46 7.31 17.62
C GLU A 219 -12.69 8.70 17.02
N LEU A 220 -12.68 8.83 15.71
CA LEU A 220 -12.85 10.11 15.01
C LEU A 220 -14.28 10.63 15.12
N THR A 221 -15.26 9.76 14.92
CA THR A 221 -16.69 10.13 14.84
C THR A 221 -17.40 10.08 16.18
N GLY A 222 -16.83 9.39 17.19
CA GLY A 222 -17.53 9.08 18.44
C GLY A 222 -18.67 8.06 18.27
N ALA A 223 -18.68 7.29 17.17
CA ALA A 223 -19.63 6.20 16.97
C ALA A 223 -19.37 5.05 17.98
N PRO A 224 -20.41 4.31 18.42
CA PRO A 224 -20.29 3.20 19.35
C PRO A 224 -19.54 1.98 18.76
#